data_ca076a9b6075483ae4ff5f40a1d27f4e
#
_entry.id   ca076a9b6075483ae4ff5f40a1d27f4e
#
_cell.length_a   1.000
_cell.length_b   1.000
_cell.length_c   1.000
_cell.angle_alpha   90.00
_cell.angle_beta   90.00
_cell.angle_gamma   90.00
#
_symmetry.space_group_name_H-M   'P 1'
#
loop_
_entity.id
_entity.type
_entity.pdbx_description
1 polymer ?
#
loop_
_entity_poly.entity_id
_entity_poly.type
_entity_poly.pdbx_seq_one_letter_code
_entity_poly.pdbx_strand_id
1 'polypeptide(L)'
;MVLLAASCRSGGGYTSADPNGRPTPRRLAPAQSGAAAGADLYDPAKGVVTVDDLDRLRQRILVVPVLGAYPVDVPNSFLEGRSNGRRHNAADILAPRGTPVLSADDGVIRRLSTNALGGITIYATDPDERFVYYYAHLDGYAPDLHVEQRVRRGDVLGYVGTTGNAPVNVPHLHFQIMRLLDRDRLWDGVPIDPKPFLQLPGALR
;
A
#
# COMPACT_ATOMS: atom_id res chain seq x y z
N MET A 1 7.08 56.84 -30.69
CA MET A 1 8.52 56.59 -30.68
C MET A 1 9.02 56.93 -29.28
N VAL A 2 8.96 56.03 -28.33
CA VAL A 2 9.61 56.13 -27.01
C VAL A 2 10.08 54.76 -26.63
N LEU A 3 11.41 54.60 -26.57
CA LEU A 3 12.07 53.41 -26.04
C LEU A 3 11.93 53.38 -24.51
N LEU A 4 11.54 52.23 -23.95
CA LEU A 4 11.69 51.94 -22.53
C LEU A 4 12.76 50.85 -22.38
N ALA A 5 13.87 51.25 -21.78
CA ALA A 5 14.97 50.36 -21.43
C ALA A 5 14.64 49.55 -20.17
N ALA A 6 14.75 48.22 -20.26
CA ALA A 6 14.67 47.31 -19.12
C ALA A 6 16.03 47.26 -18.41
N SER A 7 16.05 47.67 -17.15
CA SER A 7 17.23 47.62 -16.28
C SER A 7 17.33 46.23 -15.63
N CYS A 8 18.30 45.42 -16.05
CA CYS A 8 18.75 44.25 -15.33
C CYS A 8 19.55 44.65 -14.09
N ARG A 9 19.03 44.39 -12.90
CA ARG A 9 19.84 44.42 -11.65
C ARG A 9 20.45 43.03 -11.43
N SER A 10 21.75 42.95 -11.65
CA SER A 10 22.62 41.87 -11.25
C SER A 10 22.83 41.91 -9.73
N GLY A 11 22.26 40.95 -8.98
CA GLY A 11 22.56 40.74 -7.57
C GLY A 11 23.94 40.09 -7.42
N GLY A 12 24.96 40.89 -7.05
CA GLY A 12 26.30 40.39 -6.74
C GLY A 12 26.31 39.56 -5.44
N GLY A 13 26.64 38.30 -5.56
CA GLY A 13 26.92 37.45 -4.40
C GLY A 13 28.33 37.76 -3.86
N TYR A 14 28.42 38.19 -2.62
CA TYR A 14 29.70 38.34 -1.91
C TYR A 14 30.29 36.93 -1.61
N THR A 15 31.43 36.61 -2.21
CA THR A 15 32.26 35.48 -1.80
C THR A 15 33.31 36.01 -0.81
N SER A 16 33.31 35.49 0.42
CA SER A 16 34.36 35.76 1.38
C SER A 16 35.63 35.00 0.95
N ALA A 17 36.74 35.70 0.86
CA ALA A 17 38.07 35.13 0.61
C ALA A 17 38.86 35.08 1.93
N ASP A 18 39.80 34.15 2.03
CA ASP A 18 40.75 34.08 3.13
C ASP A 18 41.76 35.27 3.08
N PRO A 19 42.59 35.51 4.11
CA PRO A 19 43.56 36.61 4.13
C PRO A 19 44.60 36.58 3.00
N ASN A 20 44.70 35.48 2.25
CA ASN A 20 45.59 35.27 1.12
C ASN A 20 44.85 35.33 -0.25
N GLY A 21 43.59 35.78 -0.26
CA GLY A 21 42.81 35.98 -1.49
C GLY A 21 42.26 34.69 -2.14
N ARG A 22 42.34 33.55 -1.44
CA ARG A 22 41.80 32.28 -1.96
C ARG A 22 40.30 32.17 -1.63
N PRO A 23 39.46 31.73 -2.57
CA PRO A 23 38.06 31.50 -2.28
C PRO A 23 37.90 30.40 -1.24
N THR A 24 37.26 30.72 -0.12
CA THR A 24 36.92 29.70 0.90
C THR A 24 35.89 28.73 0.33
N PRO A 25 36.09 27.41 0.44
CA PRO A 25 35.10 26.46 0.01
C PRO A 25 33.81 26.67 0.80
N ARG A 26 32.70 26.95 0.08
CA ARG A 26 31.37 27.06 0.66
C ARG A 26 31.07 25.74 1.37
N ARG A 27 31.04 25.75 2.72
CA ARG A 27 30.54 24.61 3.49
C ARG A 27 29.13 24.33 3.03
N LEU A 28 28.97 23.27 2.25
CA LEU A 28 27.64 22.77 1.92
C LEU A 28 26.95 22.45 3.25
N ALA A 29 25.84 23.12 3.52
CA ALA A 29 24.96 22.68 4.59
C ALA A 29 24.65 21.20 4.37
N PRO A 30 24.59 20.38 5.43
CA PRO A 30 24.19 19.00 5.27
C PRO A 30 22.85 19.01 4.53
N ALA A 31 22.77 18.23 3.44
CA ALA A 31 21.55 18.02 2.73
C ALA A 31 20.50 17.63 3.77
N GLN A 32 19.48 18.44 3.93
CA GLN A 32 18.31 18.06 4.69
C GLN A 32 17.76 16.83 3.97
N SER A 33 18.09 15.66 4.49
CA SER A 33 17.49 14.39 4.09
C SER A 33 16.00 14.58 4.22
N GLY A 34 15.30 14.48 3.11
CA GLY A 34 13.85 14.61 3.06
C GLY A 34 13.16 13.54 3.92
N ALA A 35 12.99 13.88 5.19
CA ALA A 35 12.14 13.15 6.12
C ALA A 35 10.69 13.66 5.97
N ALA A 36 10.10 13.48 4.79
CA ALA A 36 8.71 13.89 4.56
C ALA A 36 7.82 12.75 4.03
N ALA A 37 8.32 11.52 3.90
CA ALA A 37 7.51 10.39 3.45
C ALA A 37 6.97 9.49 4.59
N GLY A 38 7.34 9.75 5.85
CA GLY A 38 6.97 8.89 6.98
C GLY A 38 5.86 9.42 7.91
N ALA A 39 5.51 10.70 7.81
CA ALA A 39 4.60 11.33 8.77
C ALA A 39 3.13 10.91 8.62
N ASP A 40 2.75 10.37 7.47
CA ASP A 40 1.35 10.06 7.14
C ASP A 40 0.91 8.63 7.48
N LEU A 41 1.85 7.77 7.90
CA LEU A 41 1.56 6.39 8.34
C LEU A 41 1.31 6.31 9.85
N TYR A 42 1.45 7.41 10.55
CA TYR A 42 1.30 7.47 12.01
C TYR A 42 -0.05 8.07 12.37
N ASP A 43 -0.99 7.22 12.76
CA ASP A 43 -2.15 7.61 13.56
C ASP A 43 -1.85 7.26 15.03
N PRO A 44 -1.56 8.25 15.88
CA PRO A 44 -1.22 8.01 17.29
C PRO A 44 -2.32 7.28 18.07
N ALA A 45 -3.57 7.36 17.60
CA ALA A 45 -4.70 6.64 18.20
C ALA A 45 -4.73 5.16 17.80
N LYS A 46 -4.10 4.78 16.67
CA LYS A 46 -4.09 3.42 16.12
C LYS A 46 -2.79 2.65 16.34
N GLY A 47 -1.75 3.31 16.88
CA GLY A 47 -0.45 2.69 17.04
C GLY A 47 0.45 2.84 15.81
N VAL A 48 1.64 2.25 15.85
CA VAL A 48 2.72 2.43 14.87
C VAL A 48 3.04 1.11 14.20
N VAL A 49 3.25 1.14 12.87
CA VAL A 49 3.96 0.06 12.17
C VAL A 49 5.45 0.21 12.50
N THR A 50 6.04 -0.82 13.09
CA THR A 50 7.44 -0.82 13.49
C THR A 50 8.35 -1.33 12.37
N VAL A 51 9.66 -1.08 12.49
CA VAL A 51 10.66 -1.68 11.57
C VAL A 51 10.59 -3.20 11.64
N ASP A 52 10.41 -3.79 12.84
CA ASP A 52 10.24 -5.24 13.02
C ASP A 52 9.00 -5.78 12.27
N ASP A 53 7.88 -5.04 12.25
CA ASP A 53 6.70 -5.40 11.44
C ASP A 53 7.04 -5.48 9.95
N LEU A 54 7.74 -4.47 9.44
CA LEU A 54 8.12 -4.43 8.02
C LEU A 54 9.12 -5.52 7.65
N ASP A 55 10.08 -5.83 8.52
CA ASP A 55 11.08 -6.88 8.29
C ASP A 55 10.44 -8.27 8.31
N ARG A 56 9.51 -8.52 9.23
CA ARG A 56 8.71 -9.76 9.25
C ARG A 56 7.88 -9.90 7.98
N LEU A 57 7.23 -8.82 7.54
CA LEU A 57 6.43 -8.84 6.33
C LEU A 57 7.30 -9.13 5.08
N ARG A 58 8.51 -8.58 5.00
CA ARG A 58 9.49 -8.89 3.92
C ARG A 58 9.89 -10.36 3.88
N GLN A 59 10.02 -11.01 5.05
CA GLN A 59 10.39 -12.42 5.16
C GLN A 59 9.28 -13.38 4.71
N ARG A 60 8.03 -12.92 4.63
CA ARG A 60 6.88 -13.77 4.31
C ARG A 60 6.72 -14.08 2.82
N ILE A 61 7.39 -13.37 1.92
CA ILE A 61 7.33 -13.61 0.45
C ILE A 61 5.87 -13.64 -0.04
N LEU A 62 5.16 -12.51 0.11
CA LEU A 62 3.78 -12.41 -0.31
C LEU A 62 3.66 -12.48 -1.85
N VAL A 63 2.64 -13.16 -2.36
CA VAL A 63 2.35 -13.19 -3.79
C VAL A 63 1.30 -12.13 -4.17
N VAL A 64 1.33 -11.67 -5.43
CA VAL A 64 0.26 -10.84 -5.97
C VAL A 64 -1.05 -11.63 -5.90
N PRO A 65 -2.08 -11.13 -5.20
CA PRO A 65 -3.28 -11.91 -4.89
C PRO A 65 -4.32 -11.96 -6.03
N VAL A 66 -3.88 -11.84 -7.28
CA VAL A 66 -4.71 -11.98 -8.48
C VAL A 66 -4.00 -12.88 -9.47
N LEU A 67 -4.66 -13.94 -9.92
CA LEU A 67 -4.08 -14.90 -10.86
C LEU A 67 -3.70 -14.20 -12.18
N GLY A 68 -2.44 -14.37 -12.59
CA GLY A 68 -1.91 -13.79 -13.83
C GLY A 68 -1.47 -12.33 -13.71
N ALA A 69 -1.67 -11.66 -12.58
CA ALA A 69 -1.11 -10.34 -12.33
C ALA A 69 0.33 -10.43 -11.79
N TYR A 70 1.13 -9.41 -12.09
CA TYR A 70 2.54 -9.30 -11.72
C TYR A 70 2.75 -8.10 -10.78
N PRO A 71 3.85 -8.02 -10.03
CA PRO A 71 4.14 -6.87 -9.18
C PRO A 71 4.14 -5.51 -9.91
N VAL A 72 4.47 -5.49 -11.20
CA VAL A 72 4.42 -4.29 -12.04
C VAL A 72 2.98 -3.80 -12.27
N ASP A 73 2.00 -4.70 -12.27
CA ASP A 73 0.58 -4.38 -12.46
C ASP A 73 -0.06 -3.81 -11.19
N VAL A 74 0.62 -3.91 -10.05
CA VAL A 74 0.14 -3.34 -8.77
C VAL A 74 0.40 -1.83 -8.77
N PRO A 75 -0.66 -0.98 -8.74
CA PRO A 75 -0.48 0.46 -8.83
C PRO A 75 0.09 1.07 -7.53
N ASN A 76 0.65 2.27 -7.62
CA ASN A 76 1.04 3.09 -6.46
C ASN A 76 -0.16 3.88 -5.92
N SER A 77 -1.24 3.19 -5.56
CA SER A 77 -2.51 3.82 -5.18
C SER A 77 -2.70 3.99 -3.66
N PHE A 78 -1.77 3.52 -2.85
CA PHE A 78 -1.90 3.46 -1.39
C PHE A 78 -2.21 4.82 -0.74
N LEU A 79 -1.55 5.89 -1.18
CA LEU A 79 -1.73 7.24 -0.64
C LEU A 79 -2.78 8.07 -1.38
N GLU A 80 -3.46 7.51 -2.37
CA GLU A 80 -4.48 8.25 -3.12
C GLU A 80 -5.62 8.71 -2.22
N GLY A 81 -6.10 9.93 -2.48
CA GLY A 81 -7.26 10.49 -1.79
C GLY A 81 -8.55 9.80 -2.23
N ARG A 82 -9.44 9.54 -1.28
CA ARG A 82 -10.80 9.05 -1.51
C ARG A 82 -11.82 10.08 -1.03
N SER A 83 -13.09 9.91 -1.38
CA SER A 83 -14.16 10.78 -0.92
C SER A 83 -14.18 10.91 0.61
N ASN A 84 -14.60 12.07 1.11
CA ASN A 84 -14.66 12.42 2.54
C ASN A 84 -13.31 12.48 3.25
N GLY A 85 -12.23 12.84 2.54
CA GLY A 85 -10.90 13.03 3.12
C GLY A 85 -10.21 11.73 3.56
N ARG A 86 -10.75 10.56 3.21
CA ARG A 86 -10.12 9.26 3.48
C ARG A 86 -8.95 9.03 2.53
N ARG A 87 -7.97 8.24 2.95
CA ARG A 87 -6.93 7.68 2.09
C ARG A 87 -7.36 6.30 1.59
N HIS A 88 -6.81 5.89 0.47
CA HIS A 88 -7.08 4.58 -0.11
C HIS A 88 -6.59 3.45 0.79
N ASN A 89 -5.34 3.55 1.28
CA ASN A 89 -4.69 2.58 2.19
C ASN A 89 -4.67 1.14 1.65
N ALA A 90 -4.67 0.97 0.34
CA ALA A 90 -4.77 -0.29 -0.37
C ALA A 90 -4.08 -0.27 -1.73
N ALA A 91 -4.05 -1.41 -2.40
CA ALA A 91 -3.77 -1.53 -3.83
C ALA A 91 -5.04 -2.01 -4.57
N ASP A 92 -5.44 -1.30 -5.63
CA ASP A 92 -6.53 -1.69 -6.52
C ASP A 92 -5.95 -2.42 -7.74
N ILE A 93 -5.94 -3.74 -7.72
CA ILE A 93 -5.35 -4.58 -8.77
C ILE A 93 -6.40 -4.88 -9.83
N LEU A 94 -6.27 -4.25 -11.00
CA LEU A 94 -7.20 -4.43 -12.12
C LEU A 94 -7.08 -5.83 -12.71
N ALA A 95 -8.21 -6.49 -12.92
CA ALA A 95 -8.29 -7.77 -13.61
C ALA A 95 -9.73 -8.00 -14.13
N PRO A 96 -9.93 -8.82 -15.16
CA PRO A 96 -11.26 -9.17 -15.63
C PRO A 96 -12.11 -9.75 -14.50
N ARG A 97 -13.44 -9.46 -14.52
CA ARG A 97 -14.39 -10.06 -13.59
C ARG A 97 -14.33 -11.59 -13.66
N GLY A 98 -14.34 -12.26 -12.52
CA GLY A 98 -14.22 -13.71 -12.43
C GLY A 98 -12.78 -14.23 -12.41
N THR A 99 -11.76 -13.36 -12.53
CA THR A 99 -10.35 -13.75 -12.33
C THR A 99 -10.16 -14.28 -10.91
N PRO A 100 -9.50 -15.44 -10.71
CA PRO A 100 -9.26 -15.97 -9.37
C PRO A 100 -8.46 -15.01 -8.49
N VAL A 101 -8.96 -14.81 -7.26
CA VAL A 101 -8.27 -14.11 -6.17
C VAL A 101 -7.58 -15.14 -5.31
N LEU A 102 -6.29 -14.93 -5.07
CA LEU A 102 -5.40 -15.86 -4.40
C LEU A 102 -5.10 -15.38 -2.98
N SER A 103 -4.86 -16.33 -2.06
CA SER A 103 -4.26 -16.00 -0.78
C SER A 103 -2.85 -15.41 -1.00
N ALA A 104 -2.62 -14.19 -0.53
CA ALA A 104 -1.32 -13.55 -0.64
C ALA A 104 -0.24 -14.25 0.20
N ASP A 105 -0.65 -14.96 1.25
CA ASP A 105 0.22 -15.63 2.23
C ASP A 105 -0.43 -16.90 2.75
N ASP A 106 0.34 -17.70 3.50
CA ASP A 106 -0.21 -18.71 4.38
C ASP A 106 -1.01 -18.04 5.51
N GLY A 107 -2.13 -18.64 5.92
CA GLY A 107 -2.91 -18.01 6.97
C GLY A 107 -4.20 -18.71 7.35
N VAL A 108 -5.09 -17.95 7.98
CA VAL A 108 -6.40 -18.42 8.43
C VAL A 108 -7.47 -17.42 8.01
N ILE A 109 -8.57 -17.89 7.43
CA ILE A 109 -9.74 -17.08 7.12
C ILE A 109 -10.44 -16.72 8.43
N ARG A 110 -10.49 -15.45 8.76
CA ARG A 110 -11.08 -14.97 10.02
C ARG A 110 -12.50 -14.44 9.86
N ARG A 111 -12.80 -13.91 8.69
CA ARG A 111 -14.14 -13.36 8.46
C ARG A 111 -14.48 -13.36 6.96
N LEU A 112 -15.69 -13.78 6.69
CA LEU A 112 -16.39 -13.62 5.41
C LEU A 112 -17.56 -12.67 5.65
N SER A 113 -17.65 -11.58 4.88
CA SER A 113 -18.73 -10.61 5.09
C SER A 113 -19.11 -9.86 3.82
N THR A 114 -20.26 -9.20 3.88
CA THR A 114 -20.72 -8.28 2.82
C THR A 114 -21.08 -6.94 3.47
N ASN A 115 -20.62 -5.84 2.86
CA ASN A 115 -20.93 -4.50 3.32
C ASN A 115 -21.03 -3.51 2.15
N ALA A 116 -21.58 -2.32 2.40
CA ALA A 116 -21.83 -1.32 1.37
C ALA A 116 -20.56 -0.76 0.69
N LEU A 117 -19.43 -0.74 1.39
CA LEU A 117 -18.16 -0.21 0.84
C LEU A 117 -17.38 -1.31 0.11
N GLY A 118 -17.01 -2.35 0.80
CA GLY A 118 -16.16 -3.41 0.25
C GLY A 118 -16.90 -4.44 -0.60
N GLY A 119 -18.25 -4.46 -0.57
CA GLY A 119 -19.03 -5.54 -1.19
C GLY A 119 -18.79 -6.88 -0.49
N ILE A 120 -18.60 -7.93 -1.26
CA ILE A 120 -18.19 -9.25 -0.77
C ILE A 120 -16.70 -9.20 -0.39
N THR A 121 -16.38 -9.57 0.85
CA THR A 121 -15.05 -9.36 1.43
C THR A 121 -14.55 -10.54 2.23
N ILE A 122 -13.23 -10.69 2.26
CA ILE A 122 -12.51 -11.69 3.07
C ILE A 122 -11.51 -10.98 3.96
N TYR A 123 -11.45 -11.38 5.23
CA TYR A 123 -10.35 -11.06 6.14
C TYR A 123 -9.62 -12.36 6.46
N ALA A 124 -8.33 -12.41 6.20
CA ALA A 124 -7.43 -13.49 6.60
C ALA A 124 -6.33 -12.92 7.49
N THR A 125 -5.82 -13.72 8.41
CA THR A 125 -4.61 -13.37 9.17
C THR A 125 -3.46 -14.26 8.75
N ASP A 126 -2.24 -13.76 8.91
CA ASP A 126 -1.05 -14.62 8.90
C ASP A 126 -1.08 -15.61 10.08
N PRO A 127 -0.26 -16.69 10.05
CA PRO A 127 -0.25 -17.70 11.12
C PRO A 127 0.08 -17.16 12.51
N ASP A 128 0.84 -16.06 12.58
CA ASP A 128 1.24 -15.42 13.84
C ASP A 128 0.21 -14.40 14.33
N GLU A 129 -0.87 -14.18 13.56
CA GLU A 129 -1.93 -13.20 13.83
C GLU A 129 -1.38 -11.78 14.07
N ARG A 130 -0.35 -11.43 13.31
CA ARG A 130 0.28 -10.11 13.36
C ARG A 130 -0.24 -9.18 12.26
N PHE A 131 -0.59 -9.78 11.11
CA PHE A 131 -1.09 -9.05 9.94
C PHE A 131 -2.47 -9.53 9.54
N VAL A 132 -3.27 -8.60 9.01
CA VAL A 132 -4.54 -8.88 8.34
C VAL A 132 -4.39 -8.60 6.86
N TYR A 133 -4.84 -9.55 6.06
CA TYR A 133 -5.00 -9.43 4.62
C TYR A 133 -6.49 -9.27 4.31
N TYR A 134 -6.84 -8.13 3.72
CA TYR A 134 -8.22 -7.82 3.37
C TYR A 134 -8.40 -7.81 1.86
N TYR A 135 -9.40 -8.54 1.40
CA TYR A 135 -9.76 -8.69 0.00
C TYR A 135 -11.20 -8.20 -0.18
N ALA A 136 -11.43 -7.28 -1.12
CA ALA A 136 -12.76 -6.68 -1.32
C ALA A 136 -13.16 -6.58 -2.79
N HIS A 137 -14.40 -6.18 -3.01
CA HIS A 137 -15.09 -6.07 -4.30
C HIS A 137 -15.22 -7.40 -5.05
N LEU A 138 -15.22 -8.52 -4.31
CA LEU A 138 -15.29 -9.86 -4.88
C LEU A 138 -16.63 -10.09 -5.59
N ASP A 139 -16.63 -10.93 -6.62
CA ASP A 139 -17.83 -11.45 -7.28
C ASP A 139 -18.46 -12.62 -6.48
N GLY A 140 -17.63 -13.36 -5.78
CA GLY A 140 -18.01 -14.47 -4.91
C GLY A 140 -16.82 -15.11 -4.23
N TYR A 141 -17.09 -15.95 -3.25
CA TYR A 141 -16.08 -16.78 -2.60
C TYR A 141 -15.76 -18.02 -3.44
N ALA A 142 -14.58 -18.60 -3.24
CA ALA A 142 -14.30 -19.95 -3.75
C ALA A 142 -15.25 -20.97 -3.11
N PRO A 143 -15.56 -22.07 -3.82
CA PRO A 143 -16.35 -23.16 -3.24
C PRO A 143 -15.75 -23.64 -1.91
N ASP A 144 -16.61 -23.92 -0.94
CA ASP A 144 -16.27 -24.45 0.39
C ASP A 144 -15.38 -23.54 1.26
N LEU A 145 -15.09 -22.30 0.84
CA LEU A 145 -14.36 -21.34 1.66
C LEU A 145 -15.17 -21.03 2.93
N HIS A 146 -14.55 -21.20 4.10
CA HIS A 146 -15.21 -20.98 5.39
C HIS A 146 -14.31 -20.31 6.42
N VAL A 147 -14.92 -19.71 7.42
CA VAL A 147 -14.21 -19.10 8.57
C VAL A 147 -13.45 -20.18 9.34
N GLU A 148 -12.27 -19.85 9.85
CA GLU A 148 -11.28 -20.71 10.50
C GLU A 148 -10.60 -21.71 9.55
N GLN A 149 -10.86 -21.64 8.25
CA GLN A 149 -10.10 -22.42 7.27
C GLN A 149 -8.65 -21.96 7.22
N ARG A 150 -7.71 -22.91 7.30
CA ARG A 150 -6.30 -22.66 6.97
C ARG A 150 -6.14 -22.64 5.47
N VAL A 151 -5.45 -21.63 4.99
CA VAL A 151 -5.13 -21.44 3.57
C VAL A 151 -3.63 -21.32 3.38
N ARG A 152 -3.16 -21.76 2.23
CA ARG A 152 -1.78 -21.58 1.81
C ARG A 152 -1.71 -20.43 0.81
N ARG A 153 -0.58 -19.78 0.78
CA ARG A 153 -0.24 -18.82 -0.26
C ARG A 153 -0.51 -19.41 -1.66
N GLY A 154 -1.29 -18.69 -2.48
CA GLY A 154 -1.71 -19.12 -3.81
C GLY A 154 -3.02 -19.91 -3.86
N ASP A 155 -3.60 -20.31 -2.72
CA ASP A 155 -4.93 -20.92 -2.71
C ASP A 155 -5.98 -19.94 -3.22
N VAL A 156 -6.95 -20.42 -3.99
CA VAL A 156 -8.04 -19.57 -4.51
C VAL A 156 -9.03 -19.28 -3.37
N LEU A 157 -9.24 -18.00 -3.09
CA LEU A 157 -10.15 -17.52 -2.05
C LEU A 157 -11.51 -17.04 -2.62
N GLY A 158 -11.52 -16.59 -3.85
CA GLY A 158 -12.70 -16.02 -4.50
C GLY A 158 -12.38 -15.50 -5.88
N TYR A 159 -13.20 -14.59 -6.37
CA TYR A 159 -13.10 -14.09 -7.74
C TYR A 159 -13.23 -12.57 -7.78
N VAL A 160 -12.45 -11.92 -8.65
CA VAL A 160 -12.51 -10.48 -8.89
C VAL A 160 -13.91 -10.07 -9.33
N GLY A 161 -14.45 -9.02 -8.75
CA GLY A 161 -15.77 -8.50 -9.05
C GLY A 161 -15.85 -6.97 -9.06
N THR A 162 -17.06 -6.48 -8.83
CA THR A 162 -17.38 -5.05 -8.74
C THR A 162 -18.41 -4.79 -7.64
N THR A 163 -18.46 -5.63 -6.61
CA THR A 163 -19.44 -5.47 -5.52
C THR A 163 -19.06 -4.32 -4.58
N GLY A 164 -20.03 -3.88 -3.78
CA GLY A 164 -19.84 -2.72 -2.90
C GLY A 164 -19.88 -1.40 -3.68
N ASN A 165 -18.92 -0.51 -3.39
CA ASN A 165 -18.81 0.80 -4.04
C ASN A 165 -17.84 0.82 -5.22
N ALA A 166 -17.36 -0.33 -5.69
CA ALA A 166 -16.52 -0.39 -6.88
C ALA A 166 -17.29 0.07 -8.12
N PRO A 167 -16.67 0.81 -9.06
CA PRO A 167 -17.32 1.16 -10.32
C PRO A 167 -17.66 -0.11 -11.12
N VAL A 168 -18.91 -0.20 -11.61
CA VAL A 168 -19.44 -1.41 -12.27
C VAL A 168 -18.59 -1.84 -13.48
N ASN A 169 -17.98 -0.89 -14.19
CA ASN A 169 -17.19 -1.13 -15.40
C ASN A 169 -15.68 -1.24 -15.12
N VAL A 170 -15.25 -1.27 -13.87
CA VAL A 170 -13.82 -1.34 -13.48
C VAL A 170 -13.66 -2.47 -12.47
N PRO A 171 -13.69 -3.75 -12.93
CA PRO A 171 -13.47 -4.86 -12.02
C PRO A 171 -12.03 -4.86 -11.54
N HIS A 172 -11.86 -5.03 -10.24
CA HIS A 172 -10.55 -5.03 -9.57
C HIS A 172 -10.64 -5.74 -8.22
N LEU A 173 -9.50 -6.19 -7.75
CA LEU A 173 -9.33 -6.56 -6.35
C LEU A 173 -8.84 -5.33 -5.57
N HIS A 174 -9.59 -4.90 -4.56
CA HIS A 174 -9.08 -4.00 -3.53
C HIS A 174 -8.40 -4.83 -2.45
N PHE A 175 -7.07 -4.69 -2.33
CA PHE A 175 -6.24 -5.47 -1.43
C PHE A 175 -5.55 -4.60 -0.39
N GLN A 176 -5.74 -4.93 0.89
CA GLN A 176 -5.07 -4.25 2.01
C GLN A 176 -4.21 -5.21 2.83
N ILE A 177 -3.08 -4.69 3.32
CA ILE A 177 -2.32 -5.28 4.41
C ILE A 177 -2.43 -4.34 5.61
N MET A 178 -2.75 -4.89 6.77
CA MET A 178 -2.83 -4.11 8.01
C MET A 178 -2.06 -4.83 9.13
N ARG A 179 -1.35 -4.08 9.96
CA ARG A 179 -0.90 -4.60 11.24
C ARG A 179 -2.12 -4.78 12.14
N LEU A 180 -2.34 -6.01 12.62
CA LEU A 180 -3.45 -6.31 13.52
C LEU A 180 -3.22 -5.67 14.89
N LEU A 181 -4.23 -4.99 15.42
CA LEU A 181 -4.21 -4.38 16.75
C LEU A 181 -5.13 -5.12 17.72
N ASP A 182 -6.26 -5.60 17.21
CA ASP A 182 -7.32 -6.24 17.99
C ASP A 182 -7.95 -7.37 17.15
N ARG A 183 -7.97 -8.59 17.69
CA ARG A 183 -8.50 -9.78 17.01
C ARG A 183 -10.00 -9.70 16.75
N ASP A 184 -10.72 -8.98 17.60
CA ASP A 184 -12.16 -8.80 17.45
C ASP A 184 -12.52 -7.69 16.45
N ARG A 185 -11.53 -6.88 16.07
CA ARG A 185 -11.67 -5.69 15.21
C ARG A 185 -10.70 -5.72 14.04
N LEU A 186 -10.77 -6.74 13.21
CA LEU A 186 -9.88 -6.97 12.08
C LEU A 186 -9.76 -5.78 11.09
N TRP A 187 -10.78 -4.92 11.03
CA TRP A 187 -10.85 -3.75 10.15
C TRP A 187 -10.18 -2.50 10.71
N ASP A 188 -9.74 -2.53 11.97
CA ASP A 188 -9.18 -1.36 12.68
C ASP A 188 -7.66 -1.46 12.85
N GLY A 189 -7.01 -2.19 11.96
CA GLY A 189 -5.57 -2.32 11.91
C GLY A 189 -4.88 -1.07 11.32
N VAL A 190 -3.56 -0.99 11.50
CA VAL A 190 -2.73 0.06 10.88
C VAL A 190 -2.38 -0.35 9.45
N PRO A 191 -2.78 0.44 8.42
CA PRO A 191 -2.52 0.08 7.02
C PRO A 191 -1.03 0.08 6.69
N ILE A 192 -0.62 -0.87 5.85
CA ILE A 192 0.73 -0.99 5.29
C ILE A 192 0.61 -1.03 3.77
N ASP A 193 1.42 -0.25 3.05
CA ASP A 193 1.44 -0.30 1.58
C ASP A 193 1.79 -1.73 1.11
N PRO A 194 0.88 -2.41 0.38
CA PRO A 194 1.11 -3.78 -0.04
C PRO A 194 2.22 -3.92 -1.07
N LYS A 195 2.35 -2.93 -1.97
CA LYS A 195 3.16 -3.04 -3.18
C LYS A 195 4.62 -3.46 -2.95
N PRO A 196 5.36 -2.92 -1.97
CA PRO A 196 6.76 -3.29 -1.74
C PRO A 196 6.98 -4.74 -1.31
N PHE A 197 5.92 -5.44 -0.90
CA PHE A 197 6.00 -6.80 -0.34
C PHE A 197 5.51 -7.87 -1.31
N LEU A 198 4.80 -7.49 -2.39
CA LEU A 198 4.23 -8.43 -3.33
C LEU A 198 5.27 -8.91 -4.36
N GLN A 199 5.33 -10.22 -4.55
CA GLN A 199 6.27 -10.91 -5.43
C GLN A 199 5.54 -11.81 -6.43
N LEU A 200 6.29 -12.36 -7.40
CA LEU A 200 5.75 -13.31 -8.38
C LEU A 200 5.30 -14.61 -7.70
N PRO A 201 4.16 -15.19 -8.11
CA PRO A 201 3.71 -16.49 -7.60
C PRO A 201 4.71 -17.64 -7.80
N GLY A 202 5.65 -17.51 -8.74
CA GLY A 202 6.65 -18.52 -9.06
C GLY A 202 7.95 -18.44 -8.28
N ALA A 203 8.12 -17.50 -7.33
CA ALA A 203 9.28 -17.45 -6.43
C ALA A 203 9.20 -18.52 -5.31
N LEU A 204 8.20 -19.39 -5.38
CA LEU A 204 7.99 -20.49 -4.44
C LEU A 204 8.84 -21.69 -4.85
N ARG A 205 9.93 -21.90 -4.15
CA ARG A 205 10.66 -23.18 -4.08
C ARG A 205 10.40 -23.83 -2.72
#